data_00c049a50d73b55972f3d406580f03d0
#
_entry.id   00c049a50d73b55972f3d406580f03d0
#
_cell.length_a   1.000
_cell.length_b   1.000
_cell.length_c   1.000
_cell.angle_alpha   90.00
_cell.angle_beta   90.00
_cell.angle_gamma   90.00
#
_symmetry.space_group_name_H-M   'P 1'
#
loop_
_entity.id
_entity.type
_entity.pdbx_description
1 polymer ?
#
loop_
_entity_poly.entity_id
_entity_poly.type
_entity_poly.pdbx_seq_one_letter_code
_entity_poly.pdbx_strand_id
1 'polypeptide(L)'
;TGSQRSKLDDLKLDQGSLNSELRSAKKEIKFLSTNDVCPTCTQDIKKTFKNKKIKSLEDTGESIAKNLNNLKADINILLNEIEEADDISMRCHDLRTDISSIEREILRLQKENLRREKEIDKLKTVTPSIDKEQSSLVEFQMSLEETMKSCAHVNKKLDEFQVISQLLKDS
;
A
#
# COMPACT_ATOMS: atom_id res chain seq x y z
N THR A 1 -3.03 -1.15 -6.99
CA THR A 1 -3.07 0.27 -6.57
C THR A 1 -3.50 1.22 -7.69
N GLY A 2 -3.13 1.01 -8.98
CA GLY A 2 -3.54 1.91 -10.07
C GLY A 2 -5.06 2.04 -10.22
N SER A 3 -5.79 0.94 -10.23
CA SER A 3 -7.27 0.93 -10.31
C SER A 3 -7.93 1.61 -9.10
N GLN A 4 -7.40 1.42 -7.90
CA GLN A 4 -7.92 2.04 -6.67
C GLN A 4 -7.69 3.57 -6.68
N ARG A 5 -6.55 4.03 -7.15
CA ARG A 5 -6.28 5.47 -7.31
C ARG A 5 -7.21 6.12 -8.33
N SER A 6 -7.46 5.46 -9.48
CA SER A 6 -8.44 5.94 -10.46
C SER A 6 -9.84 6.04 -9.84
N LYS A 7 -10.28 5.03 -9.10
CA LYS A 7 -11.56 5.05 -8.38
C LYS A 7 -11.63 6.18 -7.35
N LEU A 8 -10.54 6.46 -6.65
CA LEU A 8 -10.45 7.57 -5.71
C LEU A 8 -10.62 8.93 -6.41
N ASP A 9 -10.03 9.08 -7.58
CA ASP A 9 -10.16 10.32 -8.36
C ASP A 9 -11.60 10.50 -8.84
N ASP A 10 -12.27 9.44 -9.30
CA ASP A 10 -13.69 9.47 -9.69
C ASP A 10 -14.58 9.89 -8.50
N LEU A 11 -14.39 9.28 -7.33
CA LEU A 11 -15.14 9.64 -6.12
C LEU A 11 -14.92 11.10 -5.70
N LYS A 12 -13.71 11.64 -5.86
CA LYS A 12 -13.42 13.05 -5.58
C LYS A 12 -14.09 13.99 -6.58
N LEU A 13 -14.19 13.60 -7.85
CA LEU A 13 -14.93 14.35 -8.86
C LEU A 13 -16.43 14.40 -8.51
N ASP A 14 -17.02 13.27 -8.16
CA ASP A 14 -18.42 13.20 -7.72
C ASP A 14 -18.67 14.05 -6.47
N GLN A 15 -17.74 14.02 -5.52
CA GLN A 15 -17.79 14.89 -4.34
C GLN A 15 -17.78 16.39 -4.72
N GLY A 16 -16.97 16.75 -5.71
CA GLY A 16 -16.90 18.11 -6.25
C GLY A 16 -18.22 18.54 -6.87
N SER A 17 -18.83 17.66 -7.68
CA SER A 17 -20.14 17.90 -8.32
C SER A 17 -21.26 18.10 -7.28
N LEU A 18 -21.38 17.17 -6.35
CA LEU A 18 -22.41 17.24 -5.28
C LEU A 18 -22.24 18.49 -4.39
N ASN A 19 -21.02 18.88 -4.09
CA ASN A 19 -20.75 20.13 -3.35
C ASN A 19 -21.19 21.37 -4.15
N SER A 20 -20.99 21.37 -5.47
CA SER A 20 -21.45 22.45 -6.35
C SER A 20 -22.96 22.54 -6.38
N GLU A 21 -23.65 21.41 -6.52
CA GLU A 21 -25.12 21.32 -6.50
C GLU A 21 -25.69 21.82 -5.17
N LEU A 22 -25.11 21.39 -4.05
CA LEU A 22 -25.51 21.83 -2.71
C LEU A 22 -25.35 23.34 -2.53
N ARG A 23 -24.25 23.91 -3.05
CA ARG A 23 -24.02 25.36 -3.02
C ARG A 23 -25.04 26.10 -3.88
N SER A 24 -25.41 25.56 -5.04
CA SER A 24 -26.42 26.14 -5.93
C SER A 24 -27.79 26.12 -5.26
N ALA A 25 -28.20 24.99 -4.68
CA ALA A 25 -29.46 24.89 -3.93
C ALA A 25 -29.53 25.90 -2.77
N LYS A 26 -28.45 26.02 -1.99
CA LYS A 26 -28.36 27.01 -0.91
C LYS A 26 -28.46 28.45 -1.40
N LYS A 27 -27.84 28.78 -2.54
CA LYS A 27 -27.96 30.13 -3.16
C LYS A 27 -29.38 30.40 -3.61
N GLU A 28 -30.05 29.43 -4.23
CA GLU A 28 -31.43 29.57 -4.70
C GLU A 28 -32.40 29.70 -3.53
N ILE A 29 -32.24 28.91 -2.45
CA ILE A 29 -33.04 29.07 -1.22
C ILE A 29 -32.86 30.49 -0.64
N LYS A 30 -31.60 30.95 -0.50
CA LYS A 30 -31.30 32.29 -0.01
C LYS A 30 -31.95 33.35 -0.87
N PHE A 31 -31.83 33.22 -2.21
CA PHE A 31 -32.48 34.17 -3.14
C PHE A 31 -33.99 34.24 -2.96
N LEU A 32 -34.66 33.05 -2.96
CA LEU A 32 -36.12 33.00 -2.76
C LEU A 32 -36.58 33.46 -1.40
N SER A 33 -35.78 33.32 -0.36
CA SER A 33 -36.09 33.76 0.99
C SER A 33 -35.98 35.29 1.16
N THR A 34 -35.06 35.93 0.43
CA THR A 34 -34.76 37.34 0.60
C THR A 34 -35.48 38.28 -0.41
N ASN A 35 -35.96 37.74 -1.54
CA ASN A 35 -36.55 38.53 -2.61
C ASN A 35 -38.01 38.22 -2.83
N ASP A 36 -38.86 39.22 -2.85
CA ASP A 36 -40.27 39.10 -3.18
C ASP A 36 -40.56 39.39 -4.65
N VAL A 37 -39.64 40.10 -5.32
CA VAL A 37 -39.71 40.43 -6.72
C VAL A 37 -38.53 39.85 -7.45
N CYS A 38 -38.75 39.31 -8.65
CA CYS A 38 -37.67 38.79 -9.51
C CYS A 38 -36.83 39.96 -10.06
N PRO A 39 -35.52 40.02 -9.80
CA PRO A 39 -34.68 41.11 -10.29
C PRO A 39 -34.48 41.10 -11.83
N THR A 40 -34.74 39.97 -12.46
CA THR A 40 -34.59 39.84 -13.93
C THR A 40 -35.82 40.29 -14.71
N CYS A 41 -37.03 39.95 -14.22
CA CYS A 41 -38.29 40.27 -14.93
C CYS A 41 -39.21 41.21 -14.14
N THR A 42 -38.82 41.66 -12.98
CA THR A 42 -39.56 42.56 -12.10
C THR A 42 -40.98 42.09 -11.67
N GLN A 43 -41.28 40.79 -11.85
CA GLN A 43 -42.56 40.23 -11.44
C GLN A 43 -42.51 39.79 -9.99
N ASP A 44 -43.68 39.85 -9.30
CA ASP A 44 -43.82 39.36 -7.95
C ASP A 44 -43.71 37.84 -7.90
N ILE A 45 -42.95 37.35 -6.96
CA ILE A 45 -42.75 35.88 -6.73
C ILE A 45 -43.84 35.43 -5.75
N LYS A 46 -44.80 34.64 -6.22
CA LYS A 46 -45.93 34.15 -5.41
C LYS A 46 -45.42 33.37 -4.19
N LYS A 47 -45.93 33.68 -2.99
CA LYS A 47 -45.55 33.00 -1.74
C LYS A 47 -45.72 31.47 -1.79
N THR A 48 -46.79 31.00 -2.44
CA THR A 48 -47.06 29.56 -2.61
C THR A 48 -45.98 28.88 -3.46
N PHE A 49 -45.49 29.54 -4.50
CA PHE A 49 -44.39 29.06 -5.33
C PHE A 49 -43.08 29.03 -4.54
N LYS A 50 -42.74 30.13 -3.81
CA LYS A 50 -41.56 30.22 -2.95
C LYS A 50 -41.50 29.05 -1.97
N ASN A 51 -42.57 28.87 -1.19
CA ASN A 51 -42.61 27.85 -0.14
C ASN A 51 -42.48 26.45 -0.73
N LYS A 52 -43.14 26.15 -1.85
CA LYS A 52 -43.01 24.86 -2.53
C LYS A 52 -41.63 24.62 -3.07
N LYS A 53 -40.99 25.65 -3.68
CA LYS A 53 -39.68 25.53 -4.28
C LYS A 53 -38.59 25.43 -3.20
N ILE A 54 -38.68 26.23 -2.14
CA ILE A 54 -37.75 26.18 -1.01
C ILE A 54 -37.79 24.78 -0.37
N LYS A 55 -38.98 24.25 -0.08
CA LYS A 55 -39.11 22.92 0.48
C LYS A 55 -38.47 21.85 -0.41
N SER A 56 -38.75 21.91 -1.70
CA SER A 56 -38.14 20.97 -2.67
C SER A 56 -36.61 21.07 -2.71
N LEU A 57 -36.04 22.28 -2.58
CA LEU A 57 -34.60 22.50 -2.56
C LEU A 57 -33.98 22.05 -1.21
N GLU A 58 -34.69 22.19 -0.09
CA GLU A 58 -34.30 21.68 1.21
C GLU A 58 -34.26 20.15 1.20
N ASP A 59 -35.30 19.49 0.73
CA ASP A 59 -35.36 18.02 0.58
C ASP A 59 -34.23 17.51 -0.31
N THR A 60 -33.96 18.20 -1.43
CA THR A 60 -32.83 17.90 -2.32
C THR A 60 -31.49 18.12 -1.61
N GLY A 61 -31.35 19.22 -0.89
CA GLY A 61 -30.13 19.55 -0.13
C GLY A 61 -29.82 18.52 0.95
N GLU A 62 -30.83 18.04 1.67
CA GLU A 62 -30.67 16.97 2.67
C GLU A 62 -30.22 15.64 2.01
N SER A 63 -30.82 15.28 0.87
CA SER A 63 -30.42 14.09 0.12
C SER A 63 -28.96 14.19 -0.35
N ILE A 64 -28.57 15.32 -0.92
CA ILE A 64 -27.18 15.58 -1.33
C ILE A 64 -26.23 15.53 -0.13
N ALA A 65 -26.60 16.11 1.00
CA ALA A 65 -25.78 16.10 2.20
C ALA A 65 -25.54 14.68 2.73
N LYS A 66 -26.58 13.83 2.69
CA LYS A 66 -26.47 12.40 3.05
C LYS A 66 -25.52 11.67 2.10
N ASN A 67 -25.68 11.87 0.79
CA ASN A 67 -24.81 11.27 -0.22
C ASN A 67 -23.35 11.71 -0.05
N LEU A 68 -23.11 13.00 0.24
CA LEU A 68 -21.77 13.51 0.53
C LEU A 68 -21.14 12.86 1.76
N ASN A 69 -21.91 12.58 2.80
CA ASN A 69 -21.38 11.90 3.98
C ASN A 69 -21.00 10.43 3.67
N ASN A 70 -21.84 9.71 2.92
CA ASN A 70 -21.51 8.37 2.47
C ASN A 70 -20.26 8.36 1.60
N LEU A 71 -20.19 9.27 0.62
CA LEU A 71 -19.06 9.40 -0.28
C LEU A 71 -17.76 9.73 0.46
N LYS A 72 -17.81 10.56 1.50
CA LYS A 72 -16.64 10.83 2.37
C LYS A 72 -16.19 9.57 3.11
N ALA A 73 -17.12 8.75 3.59
CA ALA A 73 -16.78 7.50 4.24
C ALA A 73 -16.09 6.53 3.24
N ASP A 74 -16.63 6.40 2.03
CA ASP A 74 -16.06 5.56 0.98
C ASP A 74 -14.65 6.04 0.55
N ILE A 75 -14.47 7.36 0.43
CA ILE A 75 -13.15 7.97 0.15
C ILE A 75 -12.16 7.62 1.26
N ASN A 76 -12.53 7.73 2.52
CA ASN A 76 -11.64 7.43 3.64
C ASN A 76 -11.28 5.94 3.69
N ILE A 77 -12.23 5.04 3.44
CA ILE A 77 -11.96 3.60 3.36
C ILE A 77 -10.93 3.33 2.25
N LEU A 78 -11.16 3.90 1.07
CA LEU A 78 -10.29 3.69 -0.08
C LEU A 78 -8.89 4.30 0.12
N LEU A 79 -8.78 5.43 0.82
CA LEU A 79 -7.48 6.01 1.20
C LEU A 79 -6.69 5.08 2.12
N ASN A 80 -7.34 4.50 3.13
CA ASN A 80 -6.70 3.54 4.04
C ASN A 80 -6.25 2.29 3.28
N GLU A 81 -7.08 1.75 2.38
CA GLU A 81 -6.71 0.59 1.55
C GLU A 81 -5.49 0.88 0.66
N ILE A 82 -5.41 2.10 0.10
CA ILE A 82 -4.26 2.53 -0.73
C ILE A 82 -3.00 2.64 0.14
N GLU A 83 -3.10 3.23 1.32
CA GLU A 83 -1.99 3.38 2.26
C GLU A 83 -1.45 2.01 2.70
N GLU A 84 -2.33 1.09 3.09
CA GLU A 84 -1.95 -0.29 3.44
C GLU A 84 -1.26 -1.02 2.28
N ALA A 85 -1.78 -0.85 1.05
CA ALA A 85 -1.19 -1.45 -0.14
C ALA A 85 0.18 -0.85 -0.48
N ASP A 86 0.36 0.45 -0.31
CA ASP A 86 1.64 1.12 -0.52
C ASP A 86 2.66 0.69 0.55
N ASP A 87 2.27 0.54 1.81
CA ASP A 87 3.12 0.01 2.90
C ASP A 87 3.56 -1.42 2.62
N ILE A 88 2.64 -2.29 2.20
CA ILE A 88 2.97 -3.66 1.79
C ILE A 88 3.97 -3.65 0.64
N SER A 89 3.75 -2.81 -0.36
CA SER A 89 4.64 -2.69 -1.52
C SER A 89 6.06 -2.26 -1.12
N MET A 90 6.17 -1.31 -0.19
CA MET A 90 7.44 -0.85 0.34
C MET A 90 8.17 -1.98 1.10
N ARG A 91 7.46 -2.68 2.00
CA ARG A 91 8.02 -3.83 2.73
C ARG A 91 8.47 -4.96 1.80
N CYS A 92 7.71 -5.22 0.73
CA CYS A 92 8.13 -6.18 -0.29
C CYS A 92 9.40 -5.75 -1.01
N HIS A 93 9.57 -4.46 -1.28
CA HIS A 93 10.79 -3.93 -1.87
C HIS A 93 12.00 -4.10 -0.94
N ASP A 94 11.86 -3.77 0.33
CA ASP A 94 12.91 -3.92 1.34
C ASP A 94 13.33 -5.39 1.47
N LEU A 95 12.38 -6.30 1.58
CA LEU A 95 12.65 -7.74 1.64
C LEU A 95 13.38 -8.25 0.40
N ARG A 96 13.06 -7.76 -0.79
CA ARG A 96 13.79 -8.11 -2.02
C ARG A 96 15.25 -7.66 -1.96
N THR A 97 15.47 -6.46 -1.43
CA THR A 97 16.83 -5.92 -1.25
C THR A 97 17.63 -6.77 -0.26
N ASP A 98 17.01 -7.14 0.86
CA ASP A 98 17.62 -8.00 1.86
C ASP A 98 17.96 -9.39 1.29
N ILE A 99 17.01 -10.01 0.59
CA ILE A 99 17.23 -11.30 -0.09
C ILE A 99 18.44 -11.20 -1.02
N SER A 100 18.49 -10.19 -1.88
CA SER A 100 19.61 -10.02 -2.83
C SER A 100 20.95 -9.79 -2.12
N SER A 101 20.93 -9.16 -0.96
CA SER A 101 22.13 -8.96 -0.13
C SER A 101 22.60 -10.28 0.48
N ILE A 102 21.66 -11.06 1.04
CA ILE A 102 21.94 -12.36 1.65
C ILE A 102 22.42 -13.37 0.59
N GLU A 103 21.82 -13.40 -0.58
CA GLU A 103 22.25 -14.26 -1.68
C GLU A 103 23.71 -13.99 -2.09
N ARG A 104 24.11 -12.71 -2.16
CA ARG A 104 25.50 -12.34 -2.43
C ARG A 104 26.44 -12.81 -1.33
N GLU A 105 26.04 -12.70 -0.07
CA GLU A 105 26.84 -13.15 1.06
C GLU A 105 26.98 -14.69 1.09
N ILE A 106 25.91 -15.40 0.78
CA ILE A 106 25.96 -16.87 0.62
C ILE A 106 26.97 -17.27 -0.45
N LEU A 107 26.92 -16.64 -1.62
CA LEU A 107 27.87 -16.92 -2.70
C LEU A 107 29.31 -16.62 -2.29
N ARG A 108 29.54 -15.55 -1.52
CA ARG A 108 30.85 -15.23 -0.95
C ARG A 108 31.33 -16.32 -0.01
N LEU A 109 30.47 -16.73 0.94
CA LEU A 109 30.81 -17.75 1.93
C LEU A 109 31.00 -19.14 1.30
N GLN A 110 30.22 -19.49 0.29
CA GLN A 110 30.41 -20.73 -0.47
C GLN A 110 31.79 -20.78 -1.15
N LYS A 111 32.21 -19.68 -1.80
CA LYS A 111 33.52 -19.55 -2.42
C LYS A 111 34.64 -19.65 -1.38
N GLU A 112 34.46 -19.01 -0.23
CA GLU A 112 35.44 -19.07 0.85
C GLU A 112 35.54 -20.49 1.44
N ASN A 113 34.40 -21.17 1.65
CA ASN A 113 34.40 -22.55 2.11
C ASN A 113 35.12 -23.48 1.13
N LEU A 114 34.82 -23.36 -0.17
CA LEU A 114 35.51 -24.15 -1.19
C LEU A 114 37.03 -23.89 -1.21
N ARG A 115 37.43 -22.64 -0.97
CA ARG A 115 38.86 -22.34 -0.82
C ARG A 115 39.49 -23.01 0.41
N ARG A 116 38.79 -22.94 1.56
CA ARG A 116 39.25 -23.56 2.80
C ARG A 116 39.27 -25.08 2.70
N GLU A 117 38.30 -25.70 2.05
CA GLU A 117 38.33 -27.15 1.76
C GLU A 117 39.58 -27.58 0.99
N LYS A 118 39.89 -26.81 -0.09
CA LYS A 118 41.14 -27.05 -0.86
C LYS A 118 42.39 -26.84 -0.04
N GLU A 119 42.39 -25.92 0.90
CA GLU A 119 43.50 -25.66 1.80
C GLU A 119 43.65 -26.79 2.83
N ILE A 120 42.55 -27.29 3.38
CA ILE A 120 42.52 -28.47 4.24
C ILE A 120 43.10 -29.70 3.51
N ASP A 121 42.66 -29.92 2.28
CA ASP A 121 43.15 -31.07 1.52
C ASP A 121 44.66 -30.99 1.22
N LYS A 122 45.16 -29.80 0.95
CA LYS A 122 46.61 -29.54 0.84
C LYS A 122 47.34 -29.81 2.15
N LEU A 123 46.77 -29.33 3.27
CA LEU A 123 47.39 -29.57 4.58
C LEU A 123 47.40 -31.03 4.97
N LYS A 124 46.32 -31.79 4.68
CA LYS A 124 46.28 -33.25 4.89
C LYS A 124 47.36 -34.01 4.11
N THR A 125 47.75 -33.51 2.93
CA THR A 125 48.78 -34.15 2.10
C THR A 125 50.20 -33.74 2.48
N VAL A 126 50.39 -32.60 3.19
CA VAL A 126 51.71 -32.02 3.47
C VAL A 126 52.18 -32.22 4.91
N THR A 127 51.27 -32.43 5.91
CA THR A 127 51.64 -32.45 7.33
C THR A 127 51.24 -33.75 8.00
N PRO A 128 52.19 -34.51 8.65
CA PRO A 128 51.88 -35.77 9.37
C PRO A 128 51.29 -35.58 10.78
N SER A 129 50.84 -34.38 11.15
CA SER A 129 50.27 -34.11 12.48
C SER A 129 48.75 -34.21 12.48
N ILE A 130 48.26 -35.42 12.68
CA ILE A 130 46.80 -35.76 12.67
C ILE A 130 46.00 -34.89 13.65
N ASP A 131 46.55 -34.53 14.82
CA ASP A 131 45.82 -33.79 15.85
C ASP A 131 45.57 -32.30 15.46
N LYS A 132 46.51 -31.66 14.82
CA LYS A 132 46.34 -30.27 14.31
C LYS A 132 45.37 -30.22 13.14
N GLU A 133 45.41 -31.20 12.27
CA GLU A 133 44.51 -31.32 11.12
C GLU A 133 43.07 -31.62 11.56
N GLN A 134 42.87 -32.50 12.58
CA GLN A 134 41.54 -32.75 13.15
C GLN A 134 40.94 -31.51 13.81
N SER A 135 41.73 -30.72 14.57
CA SER A 135 41.22 -29.49 15.17
C SER A 135 40.75 -28.48 14.13
N SER A 136 41.54 -28.28 13.07
CA SER A 136 41.16 -27.37 11.97
C SER A 136 39.92 -27.89 11.22
N LEU A 137 39.78 -29.20 11.05
CA LEU A 137 38.63 -29.84 10.38
C LEU A 137 37.33 -29.62 11.17
N VAL A 138 37.40 -29.67 12.50
CA VAL A 138 36.26 -29.37 13.38
C VAL A 138 35.84 -27.88 13.26
N GLU A 139 36.76 -26.96 13.24
CA GLU A 139 36.45 -25.53 13.09
C GLU A 139 35.77 -25.24 11.73
N PHE A 140 36.27 -25.84 10.65
CA PHE A 140 35.69 -25.70 9.32
C PHE A 140 34.31 -26.36 9.20
N GLN A 141 34.08 -27.50 9.83
CA GLN A 141 32.77 -28.15 9.88
C GLN A 141 31.74 -27.30 10.59
N MET A 142 32.11 -26.64 11.71
CA MET A 142 31.25 -25.70 12.42
C MET A 142 30.87 -24.49 11.55
N SER A 143 31.83 -23.92 10.81
CA SER A 143 31.60 -22.82 9.88
C SER A 143 30.67 -23.23 8.72
N LEU A 144 30.79 -24.46 8.24
CA LEU A 144 29.90 -25.02 7.21
C LEU A 144 28.46 -25.16 7.71
N GLU A 145 28.29 -25.68 8.93
CA GLU A 145 26.96 -25.79 9.56
C GLU A 145 26.29 -24.43 9.75
N GLU A 146 27.04 -23.40 10.12
CA GLU A 146 26.53 -22.05 10.26
C GLU A 146 26.09 -21.47 8.91
N THR A 147 26.86 -21.73 7.86
CA THR A 147 26.51 -21.36 6.48
C THR A 147 25.23 -22.09 6.01
N MET A 148 25.10 -23.37 6.32
CA MET A 148 23.88 -24.13 6.00
C MET A 148 22.66 -23.59 6.73
N LYS A 149 22.78 -23.21 8.00
CA LYS A 149 21.70 -22.55 8.76
C LYS A 149 21.32 -21.20 8.13
N SER A 150 22.30 -20.43 7.68
CA SER A 150 22.07 -19.17 6.98
C SER A 150 21.32 -19.37 5.65
N CYS A 151 21.71 -20.39 4.87
CA CYS A 151 20.99 -20.78 3.65
C CYS A 151 19.55 -21.21 3.90
N ALA A 152 19.30 -22.00 4.95
CA ALA A 152 17.94 -22.40 5.33
C ALA A 152 17.08 -21.19 5.73
N HIS A 153 17.65 -20.22 6.42
CA HIS A 153 16.97 -18.98 6.78
C HIS A 153 16.56 -18.15 5.55
N VAL A 154 17.45 -18.07 4.55
CA VAL A 154 17.16 -17.37 3.28
C VAL A 154 16.06 -18.05 2.50
N ASN A 155 16.10 -19.38 2.38
CA ASN A 155 15.04 -20.12 1.69
C ASN A 155 13.68 -19.88 2.34
N LYS A 156 13.61 -19.88 3.67
CA LYS A 156 12.37 -19.54 4.38
C LYS A 156 11.87 -18.13 4.05
N LYS A 157 12.76 -17.13 4.02
CA LYS A 157 12.40 -15.76 3.61
C LYS A 157 11.92 -15.69 2.16
N LEU A 158 12.53 -16.49 1.28
CA LEU A 158 12.14 -16.56 -0.13
C LEU A 158 10.72 -17.13 -0.30
N ASP A 159 10.41 -18.19 0.45
CA ASP A 159 9.06 -18.80 0.48
C ASP A 159 8.02 -17.79 1.01
N GLU A 160 8.32 -17.10 2.12
CA GLU A 160 7.46 -16.06 2.67
C GLU A 160 7.22 -14.94 1.65
N PHE A 161 8.26 -14.54 0.89
CA PHE A 161 8.14 -13.55 -0.18
C PHE A 161 7.28 -14.05 -1.35
N GLN A 162 7.43 -15.33 -1.77
CA GLN A 162 6.62 -15.90 -2.85
C GLN A 162 5.12 -15.87 -2.49
N VAL A 163 4.77 -16.21 -1.25
CA VAL A 163 3.40 -16.15 -0.75
C VAL A 163 2.86 -14.71 -0.79
N ILE A 164 3.64 -13.72 -0.31
CA ILE A 164 3.25 -12.31 -0.35
C ILE A 164 3.08 -11.83 -1.80
N SER A 165 3.99 -12.22 -2.70
CA SER A 165 3.93 -11.85 -4.12
C SER A 165 2.72 -12.46 -4.84
N GLN A 166 2.29 -13.64 -4.41
CA GLN A 166 1.09 -14.30 -4.94
C GLN A 166 -0.18 -13.59 -4.46
N LEU A 167 -0.26 -13.27 -3.17
CA LEU A 167 -1.38 -12.51 -2.60
C LEU A 167 -1.56 -11.12 -3.24
N LEU A 168 -0.45 -10.47 -3.64
CA LEU A 168 -0.49 -9.17 -4.32
C LEU A 168 -0.86 -9.26 -5.82
N LYS A 169 -0.80 -10.45 -6.43
CA LYS A 169 -1.23 -10.66 -7.83
C LYS A 169 -2.71 -11.01 -7.94
N ASP A 170 -3.26 -11.58 -6.87
CA ASP A 170 -4.66 -12.03 -6.81
C ASP A 170 -5.59 -10.94 -6.23
N SER A 171 -5.03 -9.76 -5.90
CA SER A 171 -5.74 -8.54 -5.45
C SER A 171 -5.84 -7.50 -6.55
#